data_43d49273f36b46fb2543bad819b03216
#
_entry.id   43d49273f36b46fb2543bad819b03216
#
_cell.length_a   1.000
_cell.length_b   1.000
_cell.length_c   1.000
_cell.angle_alpha   90.00
_cell.angle_beta   90.00
_cell.angle_gamma   90.00
#
_symmetry.space_group_name_H-M   'P 1'
#
loop_
_entity.id
_entity.type
_entity.pdbx_description
1 polymer ?
#
loop_
_entity_poly.entity_id
_entity_poly.type
_entity_poly.pdbx_seq_one_letter_code
_entity_poly.pdbx_strand_id
1 'polypeptide(L)'
;VFDTKSFEEYGNLSKKISDDLIDGARITPESYKKDPKDFVLWKPSADSNFGWDSPWGFGRPGWHIECTSMIKSIIGNDETLDIHGGGNDLIFPHHENEIAQGSCCSSSKYCNYWFHNGIVLVDKKKMSKSLGNVILVSDIISKHDPIVVRLALMSTHYRQPLNWTNNTIINSKNIL
;
A
#
# COMPACT_ATOMS: atom_id res chain seq x y z
N VAL A 1 4.16 -15.63 -11.28
CA VAL A 1 3.78 -15.72 -9.87
C VAL A 1 5.04 -15.77 -9.04
N PHE A 2 5.06 -15.11 -7.89
CA PHE A 2 6.11 -15.22 -6.89
C PHE A 2 5.79 -16.36 -5.93
N ASP A 3 6.74 -17.24 -5.71
CA ASP A 3 6.63 -18.34 -4.73
C ASP A 3 7.08 -17.81 -3.36
N THR A 4 6.13 -17.55 -2.47
CA THR A 4 6.41 -16.95 -1.16
C THR A 4 7.24 -17.85 -0.24
N LYS A 5 7.19 -19.17 -0.45
CA LYS A 5 8.01 -20.13 0.32
C LYS A 5 9.50 -20.08 -0.03
N SER A 6 9.84 -19.49 -1.19
CA SER A 6 11.25 -19.31 -1.58
C SER A 6 11.93 -18.16 -0.86
N PHE A 7 11.19 -17.33 -0.11
CA PHE A 7 11.70 -16.20 0.64
C PHE A 7 11.45 -16.40 2.15
N GLU A 8 12.46 -16.85 2.88
CA GLU A 8 12.36 -17.22 4.30
C GLU A 8 11.89 -16.08 5.20
N GLU A 9 12.22 -14.83 4.83
CA GLU A 9 11.85 -13.63 5.62
C GLU A 9 10.43 -13.15 5.35
N TYR A 10 9.66 -13.84 4.50
CA TYR A 10 8.29 -13.43 4.17
C TYR A 10 7.39 -13.42 5.41
N GLY A 11 6.77 -12.29 5.69
CA GLY A 11 5.94 -12.06 6.87
C GLY A 11 6.64 -11.30 7.99
N ASN A 12 7.94 -11.00 7.88
CA ASN A 12 8.70 -10.33 8.93
C ASN A 12 8.26 -8.89 9.18
N LEU A 13 7.84 -8.15 8.16
CA LEU A 13 7.31 -6.80 8.31
C LEU A 13 5.94 -6.79 8.98
N SER A 14 5.04 -7.60 8.47
CA SER A 14 3.63 -7.64 8.90
C SER A 14 3.44 -8.36 10.24
N LYS A 15 4.43 -9.13 10.69
CA LYS A 15 4.34 -10.05 11.85
C LYS A 15 3.19 -11.05 11.72
N LYS A 16 2.73 -11.30 10.50
CA LYS A 16 1.72 -12.31 10.24
C LYS A 16 2.39 -13.66 10.05
N ILE A 17 2.11 -14.57 10.96
CA ILE A 17 2.52 -15.96 10.86
C ILE A 17 1.71 -16.60 9.73
N SER A 18 2.32 -17.57 9.06
CA SER A 18 1.82 -18.16 7.82
C SER A 18 0.37 -18.66 7.84
N ASP A 19 -0.16 -19.02 8.98
CA ASP A 19 -1.50 -19.61 9.10
C ASP A 19 -2.63 -18.57 9.17
N ASP A 20 -2.33 -17.37 9.69
CA ASP A 20 -3.30 -16.25 9.78
C ASP A 20 -3.61 -15.61 8.40
N LEU A 21 -2.84 -15.96 7.37
CA LEU A 21 -2.96 -15.35 6.04
C LEU A 21 -4.08 -15.95 5.19
N ILE A 22 -4.62 -17.10 5.58
CA ILE A 22 -5.66 -17.81 4.83
C ILE A 22 -7.02 -17.15 5.06
N ASP A 23 -7.29 -16.64 6.25
CA ASP A 23 -8.59 -16.06 6.61
C ASP A 23 -8.89 -14.68 5.99
N GLY A 24 -7.90 -14.02 5.41
CA GLY A 24 -8.04 -12.70 4.79
C GLY A 24 -8.14 -12.69 3.26
N ALA A 25 -8.02 -13.82 2.61
CA ALA A 25 -8.04 -13.92 1.15
C ALA A 25 -9.47 -13.78 0.62
N ARG A 26 -9.84 -12.57 0.20
CA ARG A 26 -11.13 -12.25 -0.46
C ARG A 26 -11.26 -12.81 -1.88
N ILE A 27 -10.29 -13.57 -2.36
CA ILE A 27 -10.24 -14.06 -3.75
C ILE A 27 -9.95 -15.55 -3.71
N THR A 28 -10.79 -16.32 -4.41
CA THR A 28 -10.55 -17.75 -4.65
C THR A 28 -9.14 -17.92 -5.24
N PRO A 29 -8.31 -18.82 -4.69
CA PRO A 29 -6.96 -19.03 -5.21
C PRO A 29 -7.02 -19.40 -6.69
N GLU A 30 -6.31 -18.67 -7.51
CA GLU A 30 -6.19 -18.95 -8.95
C GLU A 30 -5.42 -20.26 -9.15
N SER A 31 -5.85 -21.07 -10.10
CA SER A 31 -5.34 -22.44 -10.35
C SER A 31 -3.83 -22.52 -10.67
N TYR A 32 -3.22 -21.41 -11.03
CA TYR A 32 -1.78 -21.32 -11.34
C TYR A 32 -0.89 -21.03 -10.13
N LYS A 33 -1.45 -20.81 -8.93
CA LYS A 33 -0.72 -20.64 -7.69
C LYS A 33 -0.43 -22.00 -7.04
N LYS A 34 0.80 -22.21 -6.57
CA LYS A 34 1.16 -23.39 -5.79
C LYS A 34 0.70 -23.26 -4.33
N ASP A 35 0.74 -22.04 -3.81
CA ASP A 35 0.29 -21.71 -2.47
C ASP A 35 -0.69 -20.53 -2.55
N PRO A 36 -1.77 -20.47 -1.74
CA PRO A 36 -2.69 -19.34 -1.69
C PRO A 36 -2.02 -18.00 -1.41
N LYS A 37 -0.87 -18.02 -0.71
CA LYS A 37 -0.06 -16.82 -0.38
C LYS A 37 0.75 -16.30 -1.56
N ASP A 38 0.98 -17.12 -2.58
CA ASP A 38 1.70 -16.70 -3.77
C ASP A 38 1.00 -15.50 -4.43
N PHE A 39 1.78 -14.57 -4.96
CA PHE A 39 1.22 -13.38 -5.56
C PHE A 39 1.66 -13.18 -7.00
N VAL A 40 0.82 -12.48 -7.76
CA VAL A 40 0.98 -12.30 -9.19
C VAL A 40 2.06 -11.28 -9.49
N LEU A 41 3.02 -11.63 -10.34
CA LEU A 41 4.01 -10.71 -10.91
C LEU A 41 3.56 -10.19 -12.28
N TRP A 42 3.01 -11.09 -13.11
CA TRP A 42 2.48 -10.76 -14.42
C TRP A 42 1.11 -11.44 -14.60
N LYS A 43 0.11 -10.68 -15.02
CA LYS A 43 -1.27 -11.16 -15.18
C LYS A 43 -1.67 -11.13 -16.65
N PRO A 44 -2.13 -12.24 -17.25
CA PRO A 44 -2.70 -12.22 -18.59
C PRO A 44 -3.83 -11.20 -18.72
N SER A 45 -3.89 -10.48 -19.83
CA SER A 45 -4.96 -9.53 -20.13
C SER A 45 -5.83 -10.09 -21.25
N ALA A 46 -7.12 -10.17 -21.00
CA ALA A 46 -8.08 -10.59 -22.03
C ALA A 46 -8.43 -9.43 -22.99
N ASP A 47 -8.26 -8.20 -22.53
CA ASP A 47 -8.50 -6.99 -23.33
C ASP A 47 -7.21 -6.57 -24.03
N SER A 48 -7.20 -6.61 -25.35
CA SER A 48 -6.08 -6.22 -26.20
C SER A 48 -5.69 -4.73 -26.06
N ASN A 49 -6.57 -3.90 -25.49
CA ASN A 49 -6.30 -2.48 -25.27
C ASN A 49 -5.61 -2.19 -23.92
N PHE A 50 -5.45 -3.21 -23.07
CA PHE A 50 -4.94 -3.01 -21.71
C PHE A 50 -3.88 -4.05 -21.35
N GLY A 51 -2.66 -3.84 -21.82
CA GLY A 51 -1.54 -4.72 -21.56
C GLY A 51 -0.37 -4.47 -22.52
N TRP A 52 0.65 -5.27 -22.36
CA TRP A 52 1.88 -5.24 -23.14
C TRP A 52 2.29 -6.65 -23.53
N ASP A 53 3.04 -6.78 -24.61
CA ASP A 53 3.70 -8.03 -24.97
C ASP A 53 4.82 -8.36 -23.99
N SER A 54 4.93 -9.64 -23.66
CA SER A 54 5.98 -10.14 -22.78
C SER A 54 6.39 -11.56 -23.16
N PRO A 55 7.53 -12.08 -22.63
CA PRO A 55 7.90 -13.49 -22.80
C PRO A 55 6.85 -14.48 -22.27
N TRP A 56 5.94 -14.01 -21.40
CA TRP A 56 4.86 -14.81 -20.79
C TRP A 56 3.50 -14.58 -21.46
N GLY A 57 3.49 -13.90 -22.61
CA GLY A 57 2.30 -13.53 -23.35
C GLY A 57 1.83 -12.11 -23.04
N PHE A 58 0.75 -11.70 -23.77
CA PHE A 58 0.15 -10.40 -23.60
C PHE A 58 -0.51 -10.27 -22.23
N GLY A 59 -0.18 -9.20 -21.49
CA GLY A 59 -0.66 -9.02 -20.13
C GLY A 59 -0.20 -7.72 -19.49
N ARG A 60 -0.29 -7.68 -18.18
CA ARG A 60 0.06 -6.51 -17.36
C ARG A 60 0.78 -6.93 -16.08
N PRO A 61 1.59 -6.03 -15.48
CA PRO A 61 2.23 -6.29 -14.20
C PRO A 61 1.17 -6.48 -13.09
N GLY A 62 1.53 -7.26 -12.09
CA GLY A 62 0.82 -7.28 -10.82
C GLY A 62 1.03 -5.96 -10.07
N TRP A 63 0.09 -5.60 -9.20
CA TRP A 63 0.12 -4.32 -8.49
C TRP A 63 1.43 -4.08 -7.71
N HIS A 64 1.94 -5.12 -7.05
CA HIS A 64 3.10 -4.96 -6.17
C HIS A 64 4.42 -4.70 -6.91
N ILE A 65 4.58 -5.28 -8.10
CA ILE A 65 5.81 -5.13 -8.88
C ILE A 65 5.93 -3.75 -9.51
N GLU A 66 4.84 -3.02 -9.69
CA GLU A 66 4.86 -1.65 -10.21
C GLU A 66 5.69 -0.75 -9.30
N CYS A 67 5.42 -0.76 -7.98
CA CYS A 67 6.18 0.04 -7.01
C CYS A 67 7.63 -0.39 -6.93
N THR A 68 7.92 -1.68 -6.87
CA THR A 68 9.29 -2.21 -6.87
C THR A 68 10.07 -1.76 -8.10
N SER A 69 9.45 -1.81 -9.28
CA SER A 69 10.08 -1.38 -10.53
C SER A 69 10.33 0.13 -10.58
N MET A 70 9.38 0.93 -10.10
CA MET A 70 9.53 2.39 -10.03
C MET A 70 10.67 2.78 -9.06
N ILE A 71 10.73 2.17 -7.89
CA ILE A 71 11.80 2.41 -6.92
C ILE A 71 13.16 2.09 -7.54
N LYS A 72 13.31 0.91 -8.13
CA LYS A 72 14.56 0.52 -8.79
C LYS A 72 14.95 1.43 -9.96
N SER A 73 13.99 1.91 -10.71
CA SER A 73 14.22 2.84 -11.83
C SER A 73 14.68 4.22 -11.38
N ILE A 74 14.19 4.70 -10.23
CA ILE A 74 14.45 6.07 -9.74
C ILE A 74 15.64 6.12 -8.81
N ILE A 75 15.71 5.19 -7.86
CA ILE A 75 16.74 5.15 -6.80
C ILE A 75 17.98 4.38 -7.26
N GLY A 76 17.80 3.25 -7.92
CA GLY A 76 18.87 2.36 -8.37
C GLY A 76 18.60 0.91 -7.99
N ASN A 77 19.21 -0.02 -8.73
CA ASN A 77 18.94 -1.45 -8.55
C ASN A 77 19.51 -2.01 -7.24
N ASP A 78 20.69 -1.52 -6.83
CA ASP A 78 21.43 -2.01 -5.66
C ASP A 78 21.42 -1.00 -4.50
N GLU A 79 20.63 0.06 -4.61
CA GLU A 79 20.49 1.06 -3.58
C GLU A 79 19.40 0.67 -2.56
N THR A 80 19.67 1.00 -1.30
CA THR A 80 18.70 0.83 -0.22
C THR A 80 17.85 2.09 -0.10
N LEU A 81 16.53 1.93 -0.13
CA LEU A 81 15.60 3.03 0.13
C LEU A 81 15.70 3.48 1.58
N ASP A 82 15.83 4.79 1.83
CA ASP A 82 15.91 5.30 3.20
C ASP A 82 14.60 5.11 3.94
N ILE A 83 13.50 5.61 3.39
CA ILE A 83 12.17 5.57 4.01
C ILE A 83 11.14 5.12 2.98
N HIS A 84 10.34 4.12 3.34
CA HIS A 84 9.17 3.70 2.60
C HIS A 84 7.92 3.87 3.46
N GLY A 85 6.95 4.61 2.97
CA GLY A 85 5.74 4.95 3.73
C GLY A 85 4.44 4.55 3.05
N GLY A 86 3.40 4.35 3.87
CA GLY A 86 2.05 4.07 3.37
C GLY A 86 1.02 3.97 4.48
N GLY A 87 -0.19 3.60 4.13
CA GLY A 87 -1.23 3.28 5.11
C GLY A 87 -1.00 1.93 5.80
N ASN A 88 -1.55 1.76 6.98
CA ASN A 88 -1.48 0.49 7.71
C ASN A 88 -2.05 -0.70 6.89
N ASP A 89 -2.98 -0.44 6.00
CA ASP A 89 -3.58 -1.43 5.12
C ASP A 89 -2.63 -1.91 4.01
N LEU A 90 -1.53 -1.20 3.76
CA LEU A 90 -0.49 -1.59 2.81
C LEU A 90 0.61 -2.47 3.43
N ILE A 91 0.72 -2.55 4.76
CA ILE A 91 1.75 -3.40 5.40
C ILE A 91 1.68 -4.80 4.82
N PHE A 92 0.46 -5.34 4.74
CA PHE A 92 0.22 -6.64 4.15
C PHE A 92 -1.03 -6.59 3.25
N PRO A 93 -0.96 -7.16 2.03
CA PRO A 93 0.20 -7.89 1.47
C PRO A 93 1.19 -6.98 0.70
N HIS A 94 0.90 -5.70 0.47
CA HIS A 94 1.59 -4.87 -0.53
C HIS A 94 3.07 -4.68 -0.20
N HIS A 95 3.40 -4.09 0.93
CA HIS A 95 4.80 -3.82 1.30
C HIS A 95 5.59 -5.11 1.59
N GLU A 96 4.94 -6.12 2.16
CA GLU A 96 5.56 -7.44 2.34
C GLU A 96 5.97 -8.05 0.98
N ASN A 97 5.09 -7.95 -0.01
CA ASN A 97 5.36 -8.42 -1.36
C ASN A 97 6.45 -7.60 -2.06
N GLU A 98 6.52 -6.30 -1.82
CA GLU A 98 7.59 -5.46 -2.34
C GLU A 98 8.95 -5.84 -1.75
N ILE A 99 9.03 -6.12 -0.45
CA ILE A 99 10.26 -6.61 0.19
C ILE A 99 10.72 -7.90 -0.48
N ALA A 100 9.82 -8.87 -0.63
CA ALA A 100 10.16 -10.14 -1.26
C ALA A 100 10.68 -9.96 -2.69
N GLN A 101 10.02 -9.15 -3.50
CA GLN A 101 10.45 -8.84 -4.87
C GLN A 101 11.79 -8.11 -4.91
N GLY A 102 11.95 -7.09 -4.09
CA GLY A 102 13.14 -6.24 -4.07
C GLY A 102 14.37 -6.98 -3.56
N SER A 103 14.22 -7.75 -2.48
CA SER A 103 15.32 -8.50 -1.85
C SER A 103 15.81 -9.68 -2.69
N CYS A 104 14.92 -10.34 -3.45
CA CYS A 104 15.34 -11.43 -4.36
C CYS A 104 16.18 -10.95 -5.55
N CYS A 105 16.16 -9.65 -5.88
CA CYS A 105 16.83 -9.10 -7.05
C CYS A 105 17.97 -8.13 -6.68
N SER A 106 18.34 -8.02 -5.41
CA SER A 106 19.40 -7.14 -4.92
C SER A 106 20.12 -7.78 -3.75
N SER A 107 21.40 -7.48 -3.59
CA SER A 107 22.17 -7.82 -2.39
C SER A 107 21.93 -6.84 -1.24
N SER A 108 21.31 -5.70 -1.52
CA SER A 108 21.06 -4.65 -0.56
C SER A 108 19.72 -4.85 0.14
N LYS A 109 19.60 -4.33 1.36
CA LYS A 109 18.34 -4.24 2.08
C LYS A 109 17.35 -3.38 1.28
N TYR A 110 16.10 -3.81 1.18
CA TYR A 110 15.09 -3.10 0.37
C TYR A 110 14.81 -1.69 0.90
N CYS A 111 14.61 -1.55 2.23
CA CYS A 111 14.33 -0.27 2.87
C CYS A 111 14.87 -0.23 4.30
N ASN A 112 15.39 0.93 4.73
CA ASN A 112 15.89 1.12 6.09
C ASN A 112 14.77 1.33 7.10
N TYR A 113 13.80 2.20 6.78
CA TYR A 113 12.72 2.58 7.69
C TYR A 113 11.35 2.48 7.02
N TRP A 114 10.45 1.76 7.68
CA TRP A 114 9.05 1.65 7.28
C TRP A 114 8.20 2.59 8.11
N PHE A 115 7.38 3.39 7.44
CA PHE A 115 6.51 4.37 8.06
C PHE A 115 5.05 4.12 7.67
N HIS A 116 4.21 3.74 8.64
CA HIS A 116 2.81 3.41 8.37
C HIS A 116 1.86 4.32 9.14
N ASN A 117 0.95 4.96 8.40
CA ASN A 117 -0.09 5.81 8.95
C ASN A 117 -1.35 5.02 9.27
N GLY A 118 -2.07 5.46 10.29
CA GLY A 118 -3.46 5.09 10.51
C GLY A 118 -4.33 5.52 9.33
N ILE A 119 -5.45 4.82 9.14
CA ILE A 119 -6.42 5.16 8.10
C ILE A 119 -7.19 6.43 8.44
N VAL A 120 -7.64 7.15 7.41
CA VAL A 120 -8.58 8.27 7.58
C VAL A 120 -10.01 7.74 7.48
N LEU A 121 -10.79 8.03 8.51
CA LEU A 121 -12.21 7.76 8.56
C LEU A 121 -12.97 9.07 8.30
N VAL A 122 -14.12 8.99 7.68
CA VAL A 122 -15.09 10.08 7.55
C VAL A 122 -16.34 9.64 8.29
N ASP A 123 -16.68 10.37 9.35
CA ASP A 123 -17.81 10.02 10.22
C ASP A 123 -17.80 8.54 10.64
N LYS A 124 -16.65 8.08 11.14
CA LYS A 124 -16.38 6.70 11.60
C LYS A 124 -16.41 5.61 10.51
N LYS A 125 -16.55 5.98 9.24
CA LYS A 125 -16.49 5.05 8.10
C LYS A 125 -15.18 5.20 7.36
N LYS A 126 -14.60 4.10 6.86
CA LYS A 126 -13.37 4.15 6.03
C LYS A 126 -13.61 5.08 4.83
N MET A 127 -12.72 6.05 4.61
CA MET A 127 -12.76 6.85 3.39
C MET A 127 -12.44 5.98 2.18
N SER A 128 -13.35 5.91 1.21
CA SER A 128 -13.14 5.13 -0.01
C SER A 128 -13.96 5.67 -1.18
N LYS A 129 -13.44 5.45 -2.40
CA LYS A 129 -14.17 5.82 -3.63
C LYS A 129 -15.50 5.09 -3.75
N SER A 130 -15.55 3.82 -3.36
CA SER A 130 -16.77 2.99 -3.43
C SER A 130 -17.89 3.45 -2.51
N LEU A 131 -17.55 4.13 -1.40
CA LEU A 131 -18.53 4.72 -0.48
C LEU A 131 -18.88 6.17 -0.85
N GLY A 132 -18.21 6.76 -1.83
CA GLY A 132 -18.46 8.14 -2.25
C GLY A 132 -18.16 9.19 -1.19
N ASN A 133 -17.43 8.84 -0.13
CA ASN A 133 -17.12 9.73 1.01
C ASN A 133 -15.70 10.28 0.96
N VAL A 134 -15.08 10.32 -0.22
CA VAL A 134 -13.74 10.88 -0.40
C VAL A 134 -13.80 12.39 -0.25
N ILE A 135 -12.91 12.91 0.59
CA ILE A 135 -12.73 14.35 0.81
C ILE A 135 -11.36 14.73 0.25
N LEU A 136 -11.33 15.60 -0.75
CA LEU A 136 -10.09 16.07 -1.34
C LEU A 136 -9.51 17.21 -0.51
N VAL A 137 -8.21 17.22 -0.34
CA VAL A 137 -7.50 18.31 0.35
C VAL A 137 -7.74 19.65 -0.35
N SER A 138 -7.76 19.68 -1.69
CA SER A 138 -8.09 20.86 -2.49
C SER A 138 -9.44 21.47 -2.11
N ASP A 139 -10.45 20.66 -1.84
CA ASP A 139 -11.79 21.13 -1.50
C ASP A 139 -11.85 21.69 -0.07
N ILE A 140 -11.01 21.18 0.81
CA ILE A 140 -10.93 21.67 2.19
C ILE A 140 -10.19 23.00 2.24
N ILE A 141 -9.03 23.10 1.60
CA ILE A 141 -8.21 24.33 1.62
C ILE A 141 -8.86 25.49 0.84
N SER A 142 -9.81 25.20 -0.06
CA SER A 142 -10.62 26.27 -0.69
C SER A 142 -11.59 26.96 0.28
N LYS A 143 -11.90 26.30 1.43
CA LYS A 143 -12.91 26.75 2.41
C LYS A 143 -12.31 27.12 3.77
N HIS A 144 -11.11 26.66 4.04
CA HIS A 144 -10.43 26.80 5.34
C HIS A 144 -8.96 27.17 5.16
N ASP A 145 -8.42 27.91 6.10
CA ASP A 145 -7.00 28.21 6.12
C ASP A 145 -6.17 26.92 6.12
N PRO A 146 -5.17 26.77 5.23
CA PRO A 146 -4.31 25.57 5.18
C PRO A 146 -3.66 25.20 6.50
N ILE A 147 -3.36 26.16 7.38
CA ILE A 147 -2.78 25.88 8.69
C ILE A 147 -3.78 25.17 9.62
N VAL A 148 -5.08 25.53 9.53
CA VAL A 148 -6.15 24.83 10.25
C VAL A 148 -6.27 23.39 9.77
N VAL A 149 -6.22 23.18 8.44
CA VAL A 149 -6.28 21.83 7.84
C VAL A 149 -5.08 20.98 8.28
N ARG A 150 -3.89 21.59 8.27
CA ARG A 150 -2.66 20.92 8.76
C ARG A 150 -2.80 20.51 10.23
N LEU A 151 -3.26 21.39 11.09
CA LEU A 151 -3.48 21.10 12.50
C LEU A 151 -4.53 20.01 12.71
N ALA A 152 -5.60 20.02 11.93
CA ALA A 152 -6.62 18.99 11.94
C ALA A 152 -6.07 17.60 11.60
N LEU A 153 -5.20 17.50 10.58
CA LEU A 153 -4.53 16.26 10.23
C LEU A 153 -3.55 15.79 11.31
N MET A 154 -2.94 16.70 12.05
CA MET A 154 -2.02 16.42 13.15
C MET A 154 -2.69 16.23 14.50
N SER A 155 -4.03 16.34 14.58
CA SER A 155 -4.79 16.23 15.85
C SER A 155 -4.79 14.83 16.46
N THR A 156 -4.34 13.83 15.70
CA THR A 156 -4.23 12.43 16.12
C THR A 156 -2.82 11.92 15.82
N HIS A 157 -2.30 11.04 16.70
CA HIS A 157 -1.02 10.40 16.45
C HIS A 157 -1.06 9.65 15.09
N TYR A 158 -0.03 9.77 14.27
CA TYR A 158 -0.03 9.27 12.90
C TYR A 158 -0.35 7.76 12.75
N ARG A 159 -0.06 6.95 13.77
CA ARG A 159 -0.38 5.51 13.78
C ARG A 159 -1.84 5.20 14.14
N GLN A 160 -2.57 6.20 14.65
CA GLN A 160 -3.98 6.03 15.02
C GLN A 160 -4.90 6.42 13.88
N PRO A 161 -6.07 5.80 13.75
CA PRO A 161 -7.06 6.24 12.79
C PRO A 161 -7.49 7.68 13.07
N LEU A 162 -7.44 8.53 12.06
CA LEU A 162 -7.98 9.89 12.12
C LEU A 162 -9.44 9.88 11.71
N ASN A 163 -10.35 10.21 12.61
CA ASN A 163 -11.77 10.37 12.25
C ASN A 163 -12.04 11.83 11.84
N TRP A 164 -12.12 12.06 10.55
CA TRP A 164 -12.42 13.37 9.99
C TRP A 164 -13.92 13.69 10.16
N THR A 165 -14.20 14.79 10.83
CA THR A 165 -15.55 15.31 11.06
C THR A 165 -15.53 16.84 10.96
N ASN A 166 -16.67 17.48 10.88
CA ASN A 166 -16.75 18.94 10.96
C ASN A 166 -16.13 19.48 12.25
N ASN A 167 -16.27 18.76 13.36
CA ASN A 167 -15.68 19.14 14.64
C ASN A 167 -14.15 19.12 14.62
N THR A 168 -13.53 18.27 13.80
CA THR A 168 -12.07 18.23 13.64
C THR A 168 -11.54 19.58 13.15
N ILE A 169 -12.20 20.18 12.17
CA ILE A 169 -11.86 21.53 11.66
C ILE A 169 -12.16 22.61 12.69
N ILE A 170 -13.35 22.57 13.32
CA ILE A 170 -13.77 23.56 14.32
C ILE A 170 -12.77 23.60 15.50
N ASN A 171 -12.44 22.43 16.03
CA ASN A 171 -11.49 22.31 17.13
C ASN A 171 -10.11 22.84 16.77
N SER A 172 -9.61 22.50 15.58
CA SER A 172 -8.33 22.99 15.08
C SER A 172 -8.32 24.50 14.90
N LYS A 173 -9.42 25.08 14.45
CA LYS A 173 -9.59 26.55 14.32
C LYS A 173 -9.61 27.25 15.67
N ASN A 174 -10.14 26.62 16.71
CA ASN A 174 -10.20 27.18 18.05
C ASN A 174 -8.86 27.13 18.80
N ILE A 175 -7.92 26.27 18.36
CA ILE A 175 -6.57 26.17 18.95
C ILE A 175 -5.63 27.25 18.38
N LEU A 176 -5.85 27.69 17.16
CA LEU A 176 -5.10 28.77 16.51
C LEU A 176 -5.61 30.15 16.92
#